data_7428722432c5bed9b2adcdda50b62c74
#
_entry.id   7428722432c5bed9b2adcdda50b62c74
#
_cell.length_a   1.000
_cell.length_b   1.000
_cell.length_c   1.000
_cell.angle_alpha   90.00
_cell.angle_beta   90.00
_cell.angle_gamma   90.00
#
_symmetry.space_group_name_H-M   'P 1'
#
loop_
_entity.id
_entity.type
_entity.pdbx_description
1 polymer ?
#
loop_
_entity_poly.entity_id
_entity_poly.type
_entity_poly.pdbx_seq_one_letter_code
_entity_poly.pdbx_strand_id
1 'polypeptide(L)'
;MVFDKPRKAARVLRALAFTACVPYLALKIAWASGSRVGIPDGSILLEHRTAMIVGSIESALLDSMVVVLALLLTQPWGRRVPVWLLILPAWAATGLLSPIMVGYPLQLGARLLGGTEAPSGGPAARPFLDEWVFTVVYTGFIVQALALGALFVLYARARWGHLWRGRISGLAGQGPTRGVRRATALMASAVVLVPLTAHLLWATGSTSGLTATTIAERTSDFYALEAAYVLFAVMT
;
A
#
# COMPACT_ATOMS: atom_id res chain seq x y z
N MET A 1 -23.55 -10.13 -24.77
CA MET A 1 -22.72 -9.41 -25.77
C MET A 1 -22.73 -7.91 -25.47
N VAL A 2 -22.14 -7.44 -24.31
CA VAL A 2 -22.21 -6.02 -23.85
C VAL A 2 -20.88 -5.54 -23.23
N PHE A 3 -19.73 -6.15 -23.54
CA PHE A 3 -18.48 -5.88 -22.84
C PHE A 3 -17.28 -5.56 -23.77
N ASP A 4 -17.54 -4.95 -24.91
CA ASP A 4 -16.48 -4.72 -25.91
C ASP A 4 -15.75 -3.36 -25.77
N LYS A 5 -16.20 -2.48 -24.89
CA LYS A 5 -15.47 -1.22 -24.59
C LYS A 5 -15.38 -1.03 -23.08
N PRO A 6 -14.19 -0.72 -22.53
CA PRO A 6 -14.07 -0.35 -21.14
C PRO A 6 -14.98 0.86 -20.88
N ARG A 7 -15.83 0.76 -19.86
CA ARG A 7 -16.72 1.87 -19.47
C ARG A 7 -15.87 3.13 -19.30
N LYS A 8 -16.43 4.31 -19.59
CA LYS A 8 -15.71 5.61 -19.44
C LYS A 8 -14.97 5.69 -18.10
N ALA A 9 -15.61 5.24 -17.02
CA ALA A 9 -15.02 5.19 -15.69
C ALA A 9 -13.71 4.36 -15.63
N ALA A 10 -13.67 3.17 -16.25
CA ALA A 10 -12.46 2.35 -16.24
C ALA A 10 -11.30 2.99 -17.03
N ARG A 11 -11.60 3.74 -18.07
CA ARG A 11 -10.57 4.51 -18.83
C ARG A 11 -10.00 5.66 -18.00
N VAL A 12 -10.88 6.40 -17.31
CA VAL A 12 -10.48 7.50 -16.41
C VAL A 12 -9.63 6.96 -15.26
N LEU A 13 -10.09 5.92 -14.57
CA LEU A 13 -9.35 5.32 -13.45
C LEU A 13 -7.98 4.78 -13.89
N ARG A 14 -7.90 4.16 -15.07
CA ARG A 14 -6.62 3.71 -15.63
C ARG A 14 -5.70 4.90 -15.92
N ALA A 15 -6.22 5.97 -16.52
CA ALA A 15 -5.45 7.18 -16.78
C ALA A 15 -4.95 7.81 -15.47
N LEU A 16 -5.79 7.87 -14.43
CA LEU A 16 -5.41 8.35 -13.10
C LEU A 16 -4.30 7.48 -12.48
N ALA A 17 -4.40 6.15 -12.55
CA ALA A 17 -3.36 5.27 -12.06
C ALA A 17 -2.03 5.51 -12.79
N PHE A 18 -2.04 5.70 -14.11
CA PHE A 18 -0.83 5.95 -14.89
C PHE A 18 -0.22 7.33 -14.60
N THR A 19 -1.04 8.39 -14.59
CA THR A 19 -0.54 9.74 -14.28
C THR A 19 0.01 9.83 -12.86
N ALA A 20 -0.55 9.10 -11.90
CA ALA A 20 -0.05 9.05 -10.55
C ALA A 20 1.33 8.37 -10.41
N CYS A 21 1.68 7.45 -11.33
CA CYS A 21 3.02 6.85 -11.37
C CYS A 21 4.10 7.79 -11.92
N VAL A 22 3.73 8.73 -12.81
CA VAL A 22 4.70 9.53 -13.59
C VAL A 22 5.68 10.32 -12.71
N PRO A 23 5.23 11.10 -11.69
CA PRO A 23 6.16 11.89 -10.88
C PRO A 23 7.19 11.02 -10.15
N TYR A 24 6.75 9.91 -9.60
CA TYR A 24 7.61 8.98 -8.87
C TYR A 24 8.61 8.29 -9.79
N LEU A 25 8.15 7.77 -10.93
CA LEU A 25 9.03 7.16 -11.93
C LEU A 25 10.05 8.18 -12.48
N ALA A 26 9.63 9.43 -12.72
CA ALA A 26 10.53 10.48 -13.15
C ALA A 26 11.65 10.76 -12.11
N LEU A 27 11.31 10.83 -10.83
CA LEU A 27 12.28 10.94 -9.74
C LEU A 27 13.25 9.75 -9.71
N LYS A 28 12.74 8.52 -9.83
CA LYS A 28 13.57 7.31 -9.82
C LYS A 28 14.53 7.26 -11.01
N ILE A 29 14.06 7.62 -12.20
CA ILE A 29 14.91 7.72 -13.40
C ILE A 29 15.97 8.82 -13.21
N ALA A 30 15.58 9.98 -12.68
CA ALA A 30 16.50 11.06 -12.42
C ALA A 30 17.60 10.62 -11.41
N TRP A 31 17.24 9.96 -10.32
CA TRP A 31 18.21 9.45 -9.35
C TRP A 31 19.10 8.34 -9.90
N ALA A 32 18.53 7.42 -10.67
CA ALA A 32 19.31 6.38 -11.36
C ALA A 32 20.31 6.97 -12.36
N SER A 33 19.95 8.08 -13.03
CA SER A 33 20.86 8.80 -13.95
C SER A 33 21.85 9.74 -13.24
N GLY A 34 21.80 9.80 -11.89
CA GLY A 34 22.75 10.56 -11.09
C GLY A 34 22.30 11.97 -10.67
N SER A 35 21.04 12.34 -10.93
CA SER A 35 20.46 13.59 -10.42
C SER A 35 20.35 13.60 -8.91
N ARG A 36 20.45 14.78 -8.30
CA ARG A 36 20.27 14.99 -6.86
C ARG A 36 18.97 15.72 -6.51
N VAL A 37 18.03 15.80 -7.45
CA VAL A 37 16.76 16.50 -7.23
C VAL A 37 16.01 15.89 -6.04
N GLY A 38 15.66 16.72 -5.07
CA GLY A 38 14.96 16.29 -3.86
C GLY A 38 15.82 15.50 -2.86
N ILE A 39 17.15 15.50 -3.03
CA ILE A 39 18.10 14.91 -2.10
C ILE A 39 18.91 16.06 -1.48
N PRO A 40 18.72 16.36 -0.19
CA PRO A 40 19.43 17.45 0.48
C PRO A 40 20.93 17.16 0.60
N ASP A 41 21.74 18.22 0.63
CA ASP A 41 23.17 18.11 0.86
C ASP A 41 23.42 17.47 2.24
N GLY A 42 24.30 16.46 2.26
CA GLY A 42 24.57 15.68 3.48
C GLY A 42 23.63 14.50 3.73
N SER A 43 22.71 14.20 2.81
CA SER A 43 21.88 12.99 2.89
C SER A 43 22.73 11.71 2.83
N ILE A 44 22.38 10.71 3.65
CA ILE A 44 23.00 9.37 3.63
C ILE A 44 22.90 8.69 2.25
N LEU A 45 21.93 9.07 1.43
CA LEU A 45 21.77 8.56 0.06
C LEU A 45 22.95 8.93 -0.84
N LEU A 46 23.58 10.09 -0.61
CA LEU A 46 24.73 10.54 -1.38
C LEU A 46 26.00 9.76 -1.04
N GLU A 47 26.10 9.28 0.21
CA GLU A 47 27.21 8.43 0.67
C GLU A 47 27.09 6.99 0.12
N HIS A 48 25.85 6.50 -0.08
CA HIS A 48 25.56 5.13 -0.52
C HIS A 48 24.96 5.10 -1.93
N ARG A 49 25.63 5.75 -2.88
CA ARG A 49 25.13 5.92 -4.26
C ARG A 49 24.70 4.63 -4.95
N THR A 50 25.47 3.55 -4.79
CA THR A 50 25.12 2.24 -5.38
C THR A 50 23.80 1.72 -4.82
N ALA A 51 23.61 1.78 -3.50
CA ALA A 51 22.36 1.36 -2.87
C ALA A 51 21.18 2.22 -3.31
N MET A 52 21.38 3.52 -3.49
CA MET A 52 20.39 4.45 -4.02
C MET A 52 19.96 4.08 -5.45
N ILE A 53 20.92 3.79 -6.33
CA ILE A 53 20.63 3.38 -7.72
C ILE A 53 19.89 2.04 -7.75
N VAL A 54 20.37 1.02 -7.01
CA VAL A 54 19.73 -0.30 -6.95
C VAL A 54 18.31 -0.18 -6.40
N GLY A 55 18.11 0.51 -5.27
CA GLY A 55 16.78 0.73 -4.69
C GLY A 55 15.86 1.57 -5.59
N SER A 56 16.40 2.47 -6.41
CA SER A 56 15.62 3.22 -7.38
C SER A 56 15.15 2.33 -8.54
N ILE A 57 15.99 1.44 -9.03
CA ILE A 57 15.64 0.47 -10.06
C ILE A 57 14.59 -0.52 -9.53
N GLU A 58 14.81 -1.08 -8.34
CA GLU A 58 13.89 -2.01 -7.70
C GLU A 58 12.50 -1.40 -7.51
N SER A 59 12.43 -0.19 -6.96
CA SER A 59 11.15 0.50 -6.77
C SER A 59 10.49 0.91 -8.09
N ALA A 60 11.24 1.26 -9.12
CA ALA A 60 10.70 1.52 -10.45
C ALA A 60 10.11 0.24 -11.10
N LEU A 61 10.71 -0.92 -10.85
CA LEU A 61 10.15 -2.21 -11.28
C LEU A 61 8.82 -2.51 -10.58
N LEU A 62 8.73 -2.27 -9.27
CA LEU A 62 7.48 -2.42 -8.50
C LEU A 62 6.38 -1.50 -9.04
N ASP A 63 6.68 -0.24 -9.33
CA ASP A 63 5.72 0.69 -9.94
C ASP A 63 5.29 0.27 -11.35
N SER A 64 6.20 -0.32 -12.12
CA SER A 64 5.86 -0.89 -13.43
C SER A 64 4.83 -2.01 -13.33
N MET A 65 4.85 -2.79 -12.24
CA MET A 65 3.83 -3.82 -11.96
C MET A 65 2.44 -3.21 -11.74
N VAL A 66 2.34 -2.00 -11.20
CA VAL A 66 1.08 -1.28 -11.07
C VAL A 66 0.48 -0.95 -12.43
N VAL A 67 1.31 -0.51 -13.38
CA VAL A 67 0.89 -0.25 -14.77
C VAL A 67 0.37 -1.54 -15.40
N VAL A 68 1.10 -2.65 -15.24
CA VAL A 68 0.68 -3.98 -15.73
C VAL A 68 -0.66 -4.38 -15.10
N LEU A 69 -0.81 -4.21 -13.78
CA LEU A 69 -2.05 -4.54 -13.07
C LEU A 69 -3.23 -3.69 -13.57
N ALA A 70 -3.05 -2.38 -13.76
CA ALA A 70 -4.08 -1.50 -14.29
C ALA A 70 -4.50 -1.89 -15.73
N LEU A 71 -3.56 -2.30 -16.58
CA LEU A 71 -3.83 -2.84 -17.90
C LEU A 71 -4.62 -4.15 -17.80
N LEU A 72 -4.18 -5.06 -16.96
CA LEU A 72 -4.76 -6.37 -16.74
C LEU A 72 -6.22 -6.27 -16.25
N LEU A 73 -6.52 -5.32 -15.37
CA LEU A 73 -7.88 -5.05 -14.89
C LEU A 73 -8.79 -4.39 -15.93
N THR A 74 -8.24 -3.75 -16.96
CA THR A 74 -9.01 -2.97 -17.93
C THR A 74 -9.07 -3.56 -19.33
N GLN A 75 -8.14 -4.45 -19.68
CA GLN A 75 -8.04 -5.03 -21.02
C GLN A 75 -8.76 -6.39 -21.12
N PRO A 76 -9.26 -6.76 -22.32
CA PRO A 76 -9.98 -8.03 -22.52
C PRO A 76 -9.14 -9.28 -22.20
N TRP A 77 -7.83 -9.23 -22.46
CA TRP A 77 -6.92 -10.35 -22.20
C TRP A 77 -6.75 -10.63 -20.70
N GLY A 78 -6.96 -9.64 -19.82
CA GLY A 78 -6.90 -9.83 -18.38
C GLY A 78 -7.90 -10.84 -17.84
N ARG A 79 -9.00 -11.11 -18.57
CA ARG A 79 -9.98 -12.16 -18.20
C ARG A 79 -9.47 -13.57 -18.43
N ARG A 80 -8.46 -13.74 -19.28
CA ARG A 80 -7.83 -15.06 -19.55
C ARG A 80 -6.77 -15.39 -18.51
N VAL A 81 -6.35 -14.41 -17.74
CA VAL A 81 -5.34 -14.59 -16.70
C VAL A 81 -5.93 -15.40 -15.55
N PRO A 82 -5.23 -16.43 -15.03
CA PRO A 82 -5.71 -17.21 -13.91
C PRO A 82 -5.85 -16.34 -12.65
N VAL A 83 -6.87 -16.66 -11.85
CA VAL A 83 -7.30 -15.83 -10.71
C VAL A 83 -6.17 -15.60 -9.69
N TRP A 84 -5.36 -16.62 -9.42
CA TRP A 84 -4.27 -16.52 -8.45
C TRP A 84 -3.20 -15.51 -8.86
N LEU A 85 -2.95 -15.37 -10.18
CA LEU A 85 -1.98 -14.39 -10.71
C LEU A 85 -2.49 -12.94 -10.57
N LEU A 86 -3.79 -12.75 -10.35
CA LEU A 86 -4.41 -11.46 -10.06
C LEU A 86 -4.50 -11.16 -8.58
N ILE A 87 -4.87 -12.17 -7.79
CA ILE A 87 -5.08 -12.02 -6.35
C ILE A 87 -3.76 -11.71 -5.67
N LEU A 88 -2.67 -12.38 -6.03
CA LEU A 88 -1.38 -12.25 -5.37
C LEU A 88 -0.80 -10.82 -5.50
N PRO A 89 -0.66 -10.21 -6.70
CA PRO A 89 -0.21 -8.82 -6.79
C PRO A 89 -1.24 -7.81 -6.25
N ALA A 90 -2.54 -8.08 -6.33
CA ALA A 90 -3.55 -7.22 -5.73
C ALA A 90 -3.46 -7.24 -4.20
N TRP A 91 -3.27 -8.40 -3.60
CA TRP A 91 -3.06 -8.56 -2.15
C TRP A 91 -1.76 -7.88 -1.70
N ALA A 92 -0.65 -8.10 -2.41
CA ALA A 92 0.62 -7.45 -2.12
C ALA A 92 0.51 -5.91 -2.25
N ALA A 93 -0.13 -5.41 -3.30
CA ALA A 93 -0.36 -3.97 -3.48
C ALA A 93 -1.23 -3.39 -2.36
N THR A 94 -2.26 -4.13 -1.92
CA THR A 94 -3.09 -3.70 -0.78
C THR A 94 -2.24 -3.61 0.49
N GLY A 95 -1.42 -4.62 0.80
CA GLY A 95 -0.55 -4.61 1.97
C GLY A 95 0.47 -3.49 1.96
N LEU A 96 1.08 -3.20 0.81
CA LEU A 96 2.10 -2.16 0.68
C LEU A 96 1.53 -0.73 0.68
N LEU A 97 0.40 -0.52 -0.01
CA LEU A 97 -0.19 0.82 -0.18
C LEU A 97 -1.09 1.23 0.99
N SER A 98 -1.68 0.27 1.70
CA SER A 98 -2.61 0.54 2.79
C SER A 98 -1.99 1.39 3.92
N PRO A 99 -0.79 1.10 4.44
CA PRO A 99 -0.16 1.93 5.46
C PRO A 99 0.05 3.38 5.00
N ILE A 100 0.37 3.57 3.72
CA ILE A 100 0.56 4.90 3.14
C ILE A 100 -0.77 5.63 3.00
N MET A 101 -1.82 4.92 2.52
CA MET A 101 -3.15 5.49 2.33
C MET A 101 -3.79 6.04 3.60
N VAL A 102 -3.54 5.40 4.72
CA VAL A 102 -4.12 5.78 6.01
C VAL A 102 -3.09 6.47 6.90
N GLY A 103 -1.87 5.94 6.96
CA GLY A 103 -0.81 6.47 7.80
C GLY A 103 -0.44 7.92 7.45
N TYR A 104 -0.19 8.19 6.17
CA TYR A 104 0.20 9.54 5.75
C TYR A 104 -0.88 10.62 6.02
N PRO A 105 -2.18 10.46 5.66
CA PRO A 105 -3.20 11.40 6.04
C PRO A 105 -3.40 11.54 7.55
N LEU A 106 -3.26 10.46 8.32
CA LEU A 106 -3.34 10.52 9.78
C LEU A 106 -2.17 11.31 10.37
N GLN A 107 -0.95 11.09 9.91
CA GLN A 107 0.23 11.85 10.32
C GLN A 107 0.07 13.33 9.98
N LEU A 108 -0.36 13.64 8.75
CA LEU A 108 -0.62 15.03 8.35
C LEU A 108 -1.71 15.66 9.22
N GLY A 109 -2.80 14.94 9.52
CA GLY A 109 -3.85 15.39 10.41
C GLY A 109 -3.35 15.63 11.83
N ALA A 110 -2.55 14.72 12.37
CA ALA A 110 -1.95 14.87 13.71
C ALA A 110 -1.07 16.12 13.79
N ARG A 111 -0.25 16.38 12.78
CA ARG A 111 0.60 17.59 12.69
C ARG A 111 -0.24 18.88 12.65
N LEU A 112 -1.30 18.91 11.84
CA LEU A 112 -2.20 20.04 11.73
C LEU A 112 -2.95 20.33 13.05
N LEU A 113 -3.17 19.31 13.89
CA LEU A 113 -3.80 19.43 15.21
C LEU A 113 -2.79 19.74 16.34
N GLY A 114 -1.56 20.11 16.00
CA GLY A 114 -0.51 20.47 16.98
C GLY A 114 0.27 19.28 17.52
N GLY A 115 0.22 18.14 16.83
CA GLY A 115 1.07 17.00 17.12
C GLY A 115 2.55 17.32 16.90
N THR A 116 3.42 16.77 17.74
CA THR A 116 4.88 16.88 17.56
C THR A 116 5.31 16.09 16.34
N GLU A 117 6.11 16.73 15.48
CA GLU A 117 6.80 15.99 14.42
C GLU A 117 7.72 14.95 15.05
N ALA A 118 7.75 13.74 14.41
CA ALA A 118 8.91 12.90 14.67
C ALA A 118 10.14 13.73 14.30
N PRO A 119 11.10 13.89 15.19
CA PRO A 119 12.40 14.33 14.74
C PRO A 119 12.79 13.29 13.68
N SER A 120 12.94 13.71 12.44
CA SER A 120 13.45 12.85 11.37
C SER A 120 14.90 12.46 11.80
N GLY A 121 15.03 11.44 12.68
CA GLY A 121 16.25 11.11 13.41
C GLY A 121 16.57 12.19 14.46
N GLY A 122 17.16 11.81 15.59
CA GLY A 122 17.57 12.74 16.64
C GLY A 122 18.42 13.91 16.12
N PRO A 123 18.93 14.79 16.99
CA PRO A 123 19.63 16.04 16.59
C PRO A 123 20.84 15.86 15.64
N ALA A 124 21.15 14.64 15.24
CA ALA A 124 22.17 14.26 14.26
C ALA A 124 21.59 13.54 13.03
N ALA A 125 20.28 13.37 12.89
CA ALA A 125 19.74 12.66 11.73
C ALA A 125 19.73 13.58 10.51
N ARG A 126 20.56 13.21 9.56
CA ARG A 126 20.62 13.85 8.25
C ARG A 126 19.30 13.63 7.52
N PRO A 127 18.69 14.67 6.92
CA PRO A 127 17.46 14.52 6.18
C PRO A 127 17.66 13.54 5.02
N PHE A 128 16.76 12.56 4.91
CA PHE A 128 16.86 11.51 3.89
C PHE A 128 16.50 12.04 2.49
N LEU A 129 15.38 12.74 2.40
CA LEU A 129 14.87 13.40 1.20
C LEU A 129 14.20 14.71 1.60
N ASP A 130 14.06 15.63 0.66
CA ASP A 130 13.28 16.85 0.86
C ASP A 130 11.80 16.54 1.11
N GLU A 131 11.14 17.34 1.94
CA GLU A 131 9.74 17.11 2.36
C GLU A 131 8.74 17.08 1.18
N TRP A 132 8.98 17.92 0.17
CA TRP A 132 8.12 17.93 -1.03
C TRP A 132 8.14 16.61 -1.79
N VAL A 133 9.26 15.86 -1.74
CA VAL A 133 9.38 14.53 -2.38
C VAL A 133 8.41 13.56 -1.73
N PHE A 134 8.36 13.51 -0.40
CA PHE A 134 7.41 12.67 0.33
C PHE A 134 5.97 13.03 0.00
N THR A 135 5.65 14.33 -0.06
CA THR A 135 4.30 14.81 -0.41
C THR A 135 3.89 14.35 -1.81
N VAL A 136 4.76 14.52 -2.80
CA VAL A 136 4.50 14.12 -4.19
C VAL A 136 4.33 12.60 -4.29
N VAL A 137 5.23 11.83 -3.69
CA VAL A 137 5.24 10.36 -3.75
C VAL A 137 4.01 9.79 -3.04
N TYR A 138 3.72 10.21 -1.82
CA TYR A 138 2.61 9.67 -1.04
C TYR A 138 1.25 10.06 -1.63
N THR A 139 1.11 11.29 -2.14
CA THR A 139 -0.10 11.70 -2.86
C THR A 139 -0.29 10.83 -4.12
N GLY A 140 0.79 10.58 -4.86
CA GLY A 140 0.77 9.68 -6.01
C GLY A 140 0.30 8.28 -5.63
N PHE A 141 0.85 7.70 -4.57
CA PHE A 141 0.47 6.37 -4.08
C PHE A 141 -0.98 6.29 -3.60
N ILE A 142 -1.49 7.32 -2.94
CA ILE A 142 -2.90 7.38 -2.52
C ILE A 142 -3.83 7.38 -3.75
N VAL A 143 -3.57 8.26 -4.71
CA VAL A 143 -4.36 8.32 -5.96
C VAL A 143 -4.31 6.98 -6.70
N GLN A 144 -3.13 6.38 -6.80
CA GLN A 144 -2.90 5.09 -7.43
C GLN A 144 -3.66 3.95 -6.74
N ALA A 145 -3.62 3.89 -5.41
CA ALA A 145 -4.31 2.88 -4.62
C ALA A 145 -5.84 3.00 -4.78
N LEU A 146 -6.39 4.22 -4.73
CA LEU A 146 -7.81 4.47 -4.95
C LEU A 146 -8.25 4.08 -6.37
N ALA A 147 -7.46 4.46 -7.37
CA ALA A 147 -7.76 4.14 -8.77
C ALA A 147 -7.70 2.63 -9.03
N LEU A 148 -6.66 1.93 -8.54
CA LEU A 148 -6.53 0.48 -8.66
C LEU A 148 -7.60 -0.27 -7.89
N GLY A 149 -7.91 0.15 -6.66
CA GLY A 149 -8.98 -0.43 -5.86
C GLY A 149 -10.34 -0.33 -6.56
N ALA A 150 -10.67 0.84 -7.12
CA ALA A 150 -11.88 1.04 -7.90
C ALA A 150 -11.89 0.18 -9.18
N LEU A 151 -10.77 0.09 -9.90
CA LEU A 151 -10.61 -0.80 -11.07
C LEU A 151 -10.81 -2.26 -10.68
N PHE A 152 -10.23 -2.69 -9.57
CA PHE A 152 -10.39 -4.05 -9.07
C PHE A 152 -11.84 -4.37 -8.73
N VAL A 153 -12.56 -3.46 -8.06
CA VAL A 153 -13.99 -3.62 -7.77
C VAL A 153 -14.81 -3.73 -9.06
N LEU A 154 -14.55 -2.88 -10.04
CA LEU A 154 -15.24 -2.95 -11.35
C LEU A 154 -14.96 -4.27 -12.06
N TYR A 155 -13.71 -4.72 -12.06
CA TYR A 155 -13.29 -5.99 -12.64
C TYR A 155 -13.92 -7.18 -11.91
N ALA A 156 -13.86 -7.20 -10.58
CA ALA A 156 -14.42 -8.25 -9.74
C ALA A 156 -15.95 -8.37 -9.94
N ARG A 157 -16.66 -7.25 -9.98
CA ARG A 157 -18.10 -7.22 -10.30
C ARG A 157 -18.41 -7.75 -11.70
N ALA A 158 -17.57 -7.43 -12.68
CA ALA A 158 -17.75 -7.89 -14.05
C ALA A 158 -17.44 -9.39 -14.21
N ARG A 159 -16.44 -9.91 -13.49
CA ARG A 159 -15.98 -11.30 -13.60
C ARG A 159 -16.75 -12.24 -12.68
N TRP A 160 -17.03 -11.83 -11.46
CA TRP A 160 -17.61 -12.67 -10.40
C TRP A 160 -18.96 -12.17 -9.87
N GLY A 161 -19.54 -11.15 -10.50
CA GLY A 161 -20.82 -10.58 -10.05
C GLY A 161 -21.98 -11.59 -9.99
N HIS A 162 -21.90 -12.67 -10.76
CA HIS A 162 -22.86 -13.78 -10.70
C HIS A 162 -22.78 -14.56 -9.37
N LEU A 163 -21.58 -14.65 -8.77
CA LEU A 163 -21.38 -15.33 -7.48
C LEU A 163 -21.99 -14.51 -6.31
N TRP A 164 -21.98 -13.18 -6.42
CA TRP A 164 -22.50 -12.29 -5.37
C TRP A 164 -24.01 -12.12 -5.40
N ARG A 165 -24.67 -12.51 -6.52
CA ARG A 165 -26.13 -12.50 -6.64
C ARG A 165 -26.79 -13.79 -6.13
N GLY A 166 -26.00 -14.82 -5.87
CA GLY A 166 -26.46 -16.08 -5.26
C GLY A 166 -26.68 -15.93 -3.75
N ARG A 167 -27.67 -16.64 -3.20
CA ARG A 167 -27.84 -16.73 -1.75
C ARG A 167 -26.62 -17.40 -1.13
N ILE A 168 -25.99 -16.75 -0.14
CA ILE A 168 -24.85 -17.29 0.61
C ILE A 168 -25.18 -18.68 1.23
N SER A 169 -26.46 -18.95 1.52
CA SER A 169 -26.94 -20.24 1.99
C SER A 169 -26.66 -21.42 1.02
N GLY A 170 -26.55 -21.17 -0.29
CA GLY A 170 -26.19 -22.20 -1.26
C GLY A 170 -24.69 -22.54 -1.30
N LEU A 171 -23.84 -21.63 -0.87
CA LEU A 171 -22.37 -21.85 -0.77
C LEU A 171 -21.98 -22.59 0.51
N ALA A 172 -22.87 -22.70 1.49
CA ALA A 172 -22.69 -23.44 2.72
C ALA A 172 -22.88 -24.96 2.54
N GLY A 173 -22.67 -25.48 1.32
CA GLY A 173 -22.76 -26.88 0.99
C GLY A 173 -22.00 -27.74 2.01
N GLN A 174 -22.67 -28.76 2.49
CA GLN A 174 -22.19 -29.81 3.39
C GLN A 174 -21.17 -30.72 2.68
N GLY A 175 -20.03 -30.16 2.28
CA GLY A 175 -18.94 -30.92 1.64
C GLY A 175 -17.78 -31.18 2.61
N PRO A 176 -16.96 -32.22 2.36
CA PRO A 176 -15.78 -32.58 3.20
C PRO A 176 -14.76 -31.40 3.35
N THR A 177 -14.83 -30.39 2.50
CA THR A 177 -13.96 -29.20 2.54
C THR A 177 -14.37 -28.18 3.63
N ARG A 178 -15.50 -28.35 4.33
CA ARG A 178 -15.97 -27.39 5.35
C ARG A 178 -15.01 -27.31 6.54
N GLY A 179 -14.49 -28.46 6.98
CA GLY A 179 -13.49 -28.54 8.06
C GLY A 179 -12.20 -27.82 7.69
N VAL A 180 -11.68 -28.08 6.51
CA VAL A 180 -10.45 -27.45 6.01
C VAL A 180 -10.61 -25.92 5.91
N ARG A 181 -11.70 -25.43 5.33
CA ARG A 181 -11.96 -23.98 5.23
C ARG A 181 -12.07 -23.32 6.60
N ARG A 182 -12.75 -23.97 7.57
CA ARG A 182 -12.85 -23.47 8.93
C ARG A 182 -11.49 -23.44 9.63
N ALA A 183 -10.70 -24.50 9.48
CA ALA A 183 -9.35 -24.56 10.05
C ALA A 183 -8.45 -23.48 9.44
N THR A 184 -8.47 -23.30 8.11
CA THR A 184 -7.69 -22.26 7.42
C THR A 184 -8.11 -20.85 7.89
N ALA A 185 -9.40 -20.59 8.02
CA ALA A 185 -9.90 -19.31 8.50
C ALA A 185 -9.47 -19.04 9.95
N LEU A 186 -9.55 -20.03 10.84
CA LEU A 186 -9.11 -19.92 12.22
C LEU A 186 -7.59 -19.69 12.34
N MET A 187 -6.81 -20.41 11.54
CA MET A 187 -5.35 -20.20 11.49
C MET A 187 -5.00 -18.81 10.96
N ALA A 188 -5.63 -18.35 9.89
CA ALA A 188 -5.42 -17.01 9.36
C ALA A 188 -5.78 -15.94 10.39
N SER A 189 -6.93 -16.09 11.07
CA SER A 189 -7.32 -15.17 12.16
C SER A 189 -6.31 -15.18 13.30
N ALA A 190 -5.82 -16.34 13.71
CA ALA A 190 -4.82 -16.45 14.77
C ALA A 190 -3.49 -15.76 14.40
N VAL A 191 -3.06 -15.89 13.14
CA VAL A 191 -1.85 -15.20 12.64
C VAL A 191 -2.02 -13.69 12.65
N VAL A 192 -3.21 -13.17 12.28
CA VAL A 192 -3.49 -11.73 12.28
C VAL A 192 -3.61 -11.17 13.70
N LEU A 193 -4.07 -11.96 14.68
CA LEU A 193 -4.19 -11.51 16.07
C LEU A 193 -2.83 -11.13 16.69
N VAL A 194 -1.74 -11.75 16.29
CA VAL A 194 -0.39 -11.44 16.82
C VAL A 194 0.03 -10.00 16.50
N PRO A 195 0.12 -9.57 15.21
CA PRO A 195 0.45 -8.19 14.90
C PRO A 195 -0.63 -7.21 15.38
N LEU A 196 -1.92 -7.58 15.32
CA LEU A 196 -3.02 -6.75 15.82
C LEU A 196 -2.82 -6.40 17.30
N THR A 197 -2.54 -7.38 18.15
CA THR A 197 -2.33 -7.15 19.58
C THR A 197 -1.08 -6.32 19.86
N ALA A 198 0.02 -6.58 19.14
CA ALA A 198 1.26 -5.81 19.27
C ALA A 198 1.02 -4.33 18.91
N HIS A 199 0.47 -4.06 17.75
CA HIS A 199 0.19 -2.70 17.29
C HIS A 199 -0.84 -1.98 18.15
N LEU A 200 -1.86 -2.68 18.66
CA LEU A 200 -2.83 -2.12 19.61
C LEU A 200 -2.16 -1.71 20.94
N LEU A 201 -1.30 -2.55 21.49
CA LEU A 201 -0.54 -2.23 22.69
C LEU A 201 0.37 -1.01 22.47
N TRP A 202 1.05 -0.92 21.34
CA TRP A 202 1.91 0.21 21.02
C TRP A 202 1.11 1.49 20.75
N ALA A 203 -0.01 1.40 20.07
CA ALA A 203 -0.93 2.53 19.86
C ALA A 203 -1.49 3.08 21.18
N THR A 204 -1.68 2.22 22.20
CA THR A 204 -2.16 2.63 23.54
C THR A 204 -1.05 3.00 24.53
N GLY A 205 0.21 3.04 24.06
CA GLY A 205 1.34 3.53 24.87
C GLY A 205 2.20 2.46 25.53
N SER A 206 1.90 1.15 25.36
CA SER A 206 2.75 0.07 25.89
C SER A 206 4.17 0.15 25.31
N THR A 207 5.16 -0.23 26.12
CA THR A 207 6.57 -0.30 25.75
C THR A 207 7.06 -1.72 25.48
N SER A 208 6.20 -2.71 25.68
CA SER A 208 6.54 -4.12 25.56
C SER A 208 7.04 -4.48 24.17
N GLY A 209 8.23 -5.06 24.08
CA GLY A 209 8.84 -5.50 22.83
C GLY A 209 9.51 -4.39 22.01
N LEU A 210 9.49 -3.14 22.46
CA LEU A 210 10.18 -2.03 21.80
C LEU A 210 11.59 -1.83 22.36
N THR A 211 12.49 -1.33 21.52
CA THR A 211 13.84 -0.94 21.94
C THR A 211 13.82 0.38 22.72
N ALA A 212 14.83 0.61 23.56
CA ALA A 212 14.96 1.87 24.30
C ALA A 212 14.99 3.10 23.39
N THR A 213 15.62 2.98 22.23
CA THR A 213 15.66 4.04 21.19
C THR A 213 14.29 4.34 20.65
N THR A 214 13.53 3.33 20.26
CA THR A 214 12.15 3.48 19.77
C THR A 214 11.24 4.11 20.82
N ILE A 215 11.42 3.75 22.10
CA ILE A 215 10.65 4.33 23.21
C ILE A 215 10.96 5.82 23.38
N ALA A 216 12.23 6.20 23.29
CA ALA A 216 12.67 7.60 23.42
C ALA A 216 12.23 8.49 22.24
N GLU A 217 12.07 7.90 21.06
CA GLU A 217 11.72 8.60 19.82
C GLU A 217 10.21 8.57 19.49
N ARG A 218 9.35 8.13 20.43
CA ARG A 218 7.90 8.11 20.23
C ARG A 218 7.33 9.51 20.04
N THR A 219 6.57 9.66 18.98
CA THR A 219 5.90 10.90 18.59
C THR A 219 4.44 10.64 18.24
N SER A 220 3.69 11.69 17.99
CA SER A 220 2.31 11.57 17.46
C SER A 220 2.24 10.75 16.17
N ASP A 221 3.28 10.84 15.32
CA ASP A 221 3.37 10.09 14.08
C ASP A 221 3.50 8.58 14.33
N PHE A 222 4.26 8.17 15.36
CA PHE A 222 4.36 6.77 15.77
C PHE A 222 2.97 6.23 16.15
N TYR A 223 2.24 6.92 17.02
CA TYR A 223 0.91 6.47 17.45
C TYR A 223 -0.10 6.45 16.30
N ALA A 224 -0.06 7.42 15.40
CA ALA A 224 -0.90 7.45 14.20
C ALA A 224 -0.64 6.27 13.28
N LEU A 225 0.63 5.90 13.09
CA LEU A 225 1.03 4.74 12.30
C LEU A 225 0.59 3.43 12.92
N GLU A 226 0.79 3.27 14.24
CA GLU A 226 0.34 2.09 14.97
C GLU A 226 -1.19 1.92 14.91
N ALA A 227 -1.95 3.01 15.05
CA ALA A 227 -3.40 3.02 14.88
C ALA A 227 -3.82 2.62 13.45
N ALA A 228 -3.08 3.04 12.44
CA ALA A 228 -3.31 2.61 11.06
C ALA A 228 -3.10 1.11 10.89
N TYR A 229 -2.05 0.53 11.46
CA TYR A 229 -1.80 -0.92 11.42
C TYR A 229 -2.92 -1.73 12.12
N VAL A 230 -3.42 -1.25 13.27
CA VAL A 230 -4.58 -1.84 13.94
C VAL A 230 -5.80 -1.86 13.02
N LEU A 231 -6.10 -0.73 12.37
CA LEU A 231 -7.22 -0.59 11.43
C LEU A 231 -7.11 -1.61 10.28
N PHE A 232 -5.92 -1.78 9.70
CA PHE A 232 -5.70 -2.75 8.63
C PHE A 232 -5.82 -4.19 9.10
N ALA A 233 -5.29 -4.51 10.28
CA ALA A 233 -5.39 -5.85 10.83
C ALA A 233 -6.85 -6.25 11.13
N VAL A 234 -7.70 -5.28 11.51
CA VAL A 234 -9.14 -5.51 11.72
C VAL A 234 -9.90 -5.67 10.39
N MET A 235 -9.46 -4.99 9.32
CA MET A 235 -10.11 -5.05 8.00
C MET A 235 -9.71 -6.27 7.17
N THR A 236 -8.68 -7.02 7.57
CA THR A 236 -8.15 -8.21 6.88
C THR A 236 -8.80 -9.49 7.38
#